data_ea6c8fe65de0d7f9687ddba5a701b3be
#
_entry.id   ea6c8fe65de0d7f9687ddba5a701b3be
#
_cell.length_a   1.000
_cell.length_b   1.000
_cell.length_c   1.000
_cell.angle_alpha   90.00
_cell.angle_beta   90.00
_cell.angle_gamma   90.00
#
_symmetry.space_group_name_H-M   'P 1'
#
loop_
_entity.id
_entity.type
_entity.pdbx_description
1 polymer ?
#
loop_
_entity_poly.entity_id
_entity_poly.type
_entity_poly.pdbx_seq_one_letter_code
_entity_poly.pdbx_strand_id
1 'polypeptide(L)'
;MKNHETNSVIKVAIADDHALFRTGVKTSLSSRKDIQMVAEAENGMQLLNLLRHIQPDVVLLDIQMPIMDGLTTLPEIKKLYPGVKVIMLSMHNDHSVISRMMEIGANSYLTKESGSEMIYDAIKTVYEQDFFFNDLTNKALLSGLRTKRTSESSMPSDVQLTDKEITILKLMCEEKSTKEIADIVDLSPRTVEAIRDKLKTKTGTKSMAGLVMYAVKAGLVEQH
;
A
#
# COMPACT_ATOMS: atom_id res chain seq x y z
N MET A 1 -11.43 -29.11 14.93
CA MET A 1 -12.40 -28.05 14.62
C MET A 1 -11.94 -27.42 13.30
N LYS A 2 -12.77 -27.52 12.25
CA LYS A 2 -12.41 -27.10 10.89
C LYS A 2 -12.39 -25.58 10.83
N ASN A 3 -11.21 -24.98 10.57
CA ASN A 3 -11.10 -23.57 10.20
C ASN A 3 -11.85 -23.38 8.88
N HIS A 4 -12.98 -22.70 8.92
CA HIS A 4 -13.57 -22.10 7.75
C HIS A 4 -12.70 -20.88 7.39
N GLU A 5 -11.65 -21.11 6.60
CA GLU A 5 -11.08 -20.05 5.77
C GLU A 5 -12.20 -19.66 4.80
N THR A 6 -12.87 -18.55 5.07
CA THR A 6 -13.71 -17.88 4.09
C THR A 6 -12.76 -17.42 2.99
N ASN A 7 -12.66 -18.22 1.94
CA ASN A 7 -11.90 -17.89 0.73
C ASN A 7 -12.66 -16.75 0.01
N SER A 8 -12.54 -15.53 0.56
CA SER A 8 -13.14 -14.34 -0.04
C SER A 8 -12.38 -14.01 -1.32
N VAL A 9 -13.10 -13.97 -2.44
CA VAL A 9 -12.52 -13.59 -3.73
C VAL A 9 -12.12 -12.12 -3.68
N ILE A 10 -10.84 -11.82 -3.93
CA ILE A 10 -10.29 -10.46 -3.95
C ILE A 10 -10.76 -9.76 -5.22
N LYS A 11 -11.47 -8.66 -5.08
CA LYS A 11 -11.95 -7.83 -6.18
C LYS A 11 -10.88 -6.84 -6.59
N VAL A 12 -10.43 -6.92 -7.84
CA VAL A 12 -9.35 -6.09 -8.38
C VAL A 12 -9.88 -5.20 -9.49
N ALA A 13 -9.53 -3.92 -9.46
CA ALA A 13 -9.69 -3.01 -10.59
C ALA A 13 -8.32 -2.62 -11.14
N ILE A 14 -8.24 -2.29 -12.44
CA ILE A 14 -7.02 -1.80 -13.07
C ILE A 14 -7.32 -0.50 -13.83
N ALA A 15 -6.41 0.48 -13.70
CA ALA A 15 -6.38 1.67 -14.54
C ALA A 15 -4.99 1.81 -15.18
N ASP A 16 -4.96 1.77 -16.51
CA ASP A 16 -3.76 1.84 -17.35
C ASP A 16 -4.19 2.21 -18.76
N ASP A 17 -3.50 3.08 -19.46
CA ASP A 17 -3.85 3.48 -20.84
C ASP A 17 -3.38 2.46 -21.89
N HIS A 18 -2.46 1.54 -21.53
CA HIS A 18 -1.94 0.50 -22.40
C HIS A 18 -2.88 -0.72 -22.43
N ALA A 19 -3.74 -0.82 -23.43
CA ALA A 19 -4.72 -1.92 -23.57
C ALA A 19 -4.08 -3.31 -23.54
N LEU A 20 -2.89 -3.49 -24.14
CA LEU A 20 -2.19 -4.77 -24.16
C LEU A 20 -1.74 -5.18 -22.75
N PHE A 21 -1.26 -4.24 -21.93
CA PHE A 21 -0.86 -4.51 -20.56
C PHE A 21 -2.09 -4.88 -19.70
N ARG A 22 -3.20 -4.14 -19.80
CA ARG A 22 -4.44 -4.49 -19.10
C ARG A 22 -4.91 -5.91 -19.44
N THR A 23 -4.93 -6.23 -20.75
CA THR A 23 -5.31 -7.57 -21.22
C THR A 23 -4.37 -8.65 -20.68
N GLY A 24 -3.06 -8.40 -20.67
CA GLY A 24 -2.06 -9.30 -20.12
C GLY A 24 -2.27 -9.59 -18.63
N VAL A 25 -2.45 -8.55 -17.83
CA VAL A 25 -2.73 -8.67 -16.39
C VAL A 25 -4.04 -9.44 -16.16
N LYS A 26 -5.12 -9.08 -16.85
CA LYS A 26 -6.40 -9.77 -16.74
C LYS A 26 -6.29 -11.26 -17.09
N THR A 27 -5.62 -11.58 -18.17
CA THR A 27 -5.42 -12.98 -18.61
C THR A 27 -4.61 -13.76 -17.58
N SER A 28 -3.52 -13.19 -17.07
CA SER A 28 -2.68 -13.86 -16.07
C SER A 28 -3.42 -14.11 -14.76
N LEU A 29 -4.26 -13.18 -14.32
CA LEU A 29 -5.04 -13.30 -13.10
C LEU A 29 -6.30 -14.17 -13.27
N SER A 30 -6.79 -14.40 -14.50
CA SER A 30 -8.00 -15.19 -14.76
C SER A 30 -7.90 -16.65 -14.33
N SER A 31 -6.68 -17.20 -14.27
CA SER A 31 -6.42 -18.56 -13.77
C SER A 31 -6.48 -18.68 -12.23
N ARG A 32 -6.49 -17.56 -11.51
CA ARG A 32 -6.49 -17.49 -10.04
C ARG A 32 -7.93 -17.44 -9.52
N LYS A 33 -8.36 -18.50 -8.83
CA LYS A 33 -9.75 -18.65 -8.33
C LYS A 33 -10.09 -17.66 -7.20
N ASP A 34 -9.07 -17.12 -6.55
CA ASP A 34 -9.17 -16.20 -5.41
C ASP A 34 -9.11 -14.72 -5.84
N ILE A 35 -9.04 -14.43 -7.15
CA ILE A 35 -9.05 -13.07 -7.70
C ILE A 35 -10.17 -12.89 -8.74
N GLN A 36 -10.84 -11.74 -8.68
CA GLN A 36 -11.83 -11.32 -9.67
C GLN A 36 -11.51 -9.91 -10.18
N MET A 37 -11.26 -9.77 -11.47
CA MET A 37 -11.21 -8.44 -12.11
C MET A 37 -12.63 -7.88 -12.21
N VAL A 38 -12.89 -6.75 -11.54
CA VAL A 38 -14.23 -6.14 -11.49
C VAL A 38 -14.37 -4.86 -12.30
N ALA A 39 -13.25 -4.23 -12.66
CA ALA A 39 -13.25 -3.02 -13.48
C ALA A 39 -11.92 -2.81 -14.22
N GLU A 40 -12.02 -2.18 -15.40
CA GLU A 40 -10.91 -1.72 -16.21
C GLU A 40 -11.15 -0.25 -16.60
N ALA A 41 -10.12 0.57 -16.53
CA ALA A 41 -10.15 1.99 -16.89
C ALA A 41 -8.90 2.35 -17.70
N GLU A 42 -8.99 3.39 -18.53
CA GLU A 42 -7.89 3.89 -19.37
C GLU A 42 -7.26 5.17 -18.78
N ASN A 43 -7.84 5.71 -17.73
CA ASN A 43 -7.37 6.90 -17.03
C ASN A 43 -8.02 7.02 -15.64
N GLY A 44 -7.46 7.91 -14.81
CA GLY A 44 -7.93 8.11 -13.45
C GLY A 44 -9.37 8.61 -13.34
N MET A 45 -9.81 9.46 -14.27
CA MET A 45 -11.20 9.98 -14.27
C MET A 45 -12.21 8.86 -14.49
N GLN A 46 -11.93 7.97 -15.44
CA GLN A 46 -12.77 6.80 -15.71
C GLN A 46 -12.78 5.85 -14.51
N LEU A 47 -11.61 5.60 -13.90
CA LEU A 47 -11.53 4.80 -12.68
C LEU A 47 -12.39 5.37 -11.56
N LEU A 48 -12.24 6.66 -11.23
CA LEU A 48 -13.04 7.31 -10.17
C LEU A 48 -14.54 7.24 -10.43
N ASN A 49 -14.97 7.34 -11.68
CA ASN A 49 -16.37 7.16 -12.05
C ASN A 49 -16.86 5.72 -11.82
N LEU A 50 -16.03 4.71 -12.14
CA LEU A 50 -16.36 3.30 -11.88
C LEU A 50 -16.44 3.02 -10.37
N LEU A 51 -15.54 3.58 -9.56
CA LEU A 51 -15.51 3.38 -8.11
C LEU A 51 -16.78 3.88 -7.39
N ARG A 52 -17.60 4.72 -8.02
CA ARG A 52 -18.91 5.12 -7.47
C ARG A 52 -19.92 3.97 -7.44
N HIS A 53 -19.74 2.98 -8.30
CA HIS A 53 -20.68 1.87 -8.49
C HIS A 53 -20.10 0.51 -8.10
N ILE A 54 -18.80 0.40 -8.06
CA ILE A 54 -18.06 -0.82 -7.72
C ILE A 54 -17.10 -0.53 -6.58
N GLN A 55 -16.96 -1.49 -5.67
CA GLN A 55 -16.01 -1.41 -4.56
C GLN A 55 -14.98 -2.53 -4.72
N PRO A 56 -13.85 -2.27 -5.41
CA PRO A 56 -12.74 -3.21 -5.43
C PRO A 56 -12.03 -3.20 -4.08
N ASP A 57 -11.40 -4.32 -3.75
CA ASP A 57 -10.50 -4.42 -2.60
C ASP A 57 -9.14 -3.80 -2.94
N VAL A 58 -8.67 -4.06 -4.17
CA VAL A 58 -7.36 -3.61 -4.66
C VAL A 58 -7.51 -2.92 -6.01
N VAL A 59 -6.79 -1.81 -6.19
CA VAL A 59 -6.64 -1.09 -7.46
C VAL A 59 -5.19 -1.20 -7.92
N LEU A 60 -4.98 -1.67 -9.14
CA LEU A 60 -3.74 -1.54 -9.89
C LEU A 60 -3.80 -0.22 -10.66
N LEU A 61 -2.91 0.73 -10.36
CA LEU A 61 -2.97 2.09 -10.86
C LEU A 61 -1.69 2.48 -11.58
N ASP A 62 -1.76 2.66 -12.88
CA ASP A 62 -0.64 3.23 -13.65
C ASP A 62 -0.39 4.68 -13.25
N ILE A 63 0.89 5.07 -13.23
CA ILE A 63 1.29 6.45 -12.99
C ILE A 63 0.99 7.34 -14.19
N GLN A 64 1.33 6.90 -15.39
CA GLN A 64 1.25 7.70 -16.60
C GLN A 64 0.02 7.34 -17.41
N MET A 65 -1.01 8.17 -17.31
CA MET A 65 -2.25 8.03 -18.08
C MET A 65 -2.70 9.39 -18.60
N PRO A 66 -3.40 9.43 -19.75
CA PRO A 66 -4.00 10.66 -20.27
C PRO A 66 -5.15 11.14 -19.37
N ILE A 67 -5.54 12.40 -19.51
CA ILE A 67 -6.69 13.05 -18.85
C ILE A 67 -6.46 13.22 -17.34
N MET A 68 -6.24 12.14 -16.60
CA MET A 68 -5.95 12.14 -15.17
C MET A 68 -4.97 11.01 -14.87
N ASP A 69 -3.77 11.37 -14.47
CA ASP A 69 -2.66 10.48 -14.16
C ASP A 69 -2.81 9.80 -12.79
N GLY A 70 -1.95 8.81 -12.50
CA GLY A 70 -1.98 8.09 -11.23
C GLY A 70 -1.55 8.95 -10.05
N LEU A 71 -0.69 9.96 -10.27
CA LEU A 71 -0.24 10.87 -9.20
C LEU A 71 -1.39 11.72 -8.67
N THR A 72 -2.30 12.12 -9.56
CA THR A 72 -3.51 12.87 -9.23
C THR A 72 -4.63 11.96 -8.74
N THR A 73 -4.71 10.75 -9.28
CA THR A 73 -5.78 9.77 -8.96
C THR A 73 -5.62 9.16 -7.57
N LEU A 74 -4.41 8.81 -7.17
CA LEU A 74 -4.14 8.18 -5.86
C LEU A 74 -4.67 8.98 -4.66
N PRO A 75 -4.39 10.30 -4.53
CA PRO A 75 -4.93 11.10 -3.43
C PRO A 75 -6.45 11.11 -3.38
N GLU A 76 -7.11 11.18 -4.54
CA GLU A 76 -8.57 11.17 -4.62
C GLU A 76 -9.16 9.81 -4.20
N ILE A 77 -8.54 8.68 -4.62
CA ILE A 77 -8.95 7.36 -4.13
C ILE A 77 -8.82 7.29 -2.61
N LYS A 78 -7.69 7.70 -2.05
CA LYS A 78 -7.44 7.61 -0.60
C LYS A 78 -8.36 8.53 0.22
N LYS A 79 -8.79 9.64 -0.36
CA LYS A 79 -9.75 10.57 0.26
C LYS A 79 -11.18 10.03 0.22
N LEU A 80 -11.63 9.52 -0.93
CA LEU A 80 -13.01 9.10 -1.15
C LEU A 80 -13.28 7.65 -0.74
N TYR A 81 -12.27 6.79 -0.88
CA TYR A 81 -12.36 5.35 -0.66
C TYR A 81 -11.16 4.85 0.18
N PRO A 82 -11.03 5.26 1.45
CA PRO A 82 -9.83 4.99 2.27
C PRO A 82 -9.56 3.50 2.50
N GLY A 83 -10.59 2.65 2.40
CA GLY A 83 -10.46 1.18 2.51
C GLY A 83 -9.88 0.51 1.27
N VAL A 84 -9.90 1.18 0.11
CA VAL A 84 -9.37 0.61 -1.14
C VAL A 84 -7.85 0.62 -1.10
N LYS A 85 -7.24 -0.54 -1.33
CA LYS A 85 -5.80 -0.69 -1.45
C LYS A 85 -5.34 -0.30 -2.85
N VAL A 86 -4.20 0.38 -2.96
CA VAL A 86 -3.68 0.84 -4.25
C VAL A 86 -2.25 0.36 -4.44
N ILE A 87 -2.02 -0.40 -5.51
CA ILE A 87 -0.71 -0.80 -6.00
C ILE A 87 -0.38 0.08 -7.20
N MET A 88 0.67 0.90 -7.10
CA MET A 88 1.13 1.72 -8.21
C MET A 88 1.87 0.87 -9.23
N LEU A 89 1.64 1.13 -10.51
CA LEU A 89 2.35 0.53 -11.64
C LEU A 89 3.12 1.60 -12.40
N SER A 90 4.34 1.32 -12.85
CA SER A 90 5.15 2.26 -13.61
C SER A 90 6.16 1.57 -14.52
N MET A 91 6.56 2.25 -15.60
CA MET A 91 7.74 1.87 -16.40
C MET A 91 9.07 2.35 -15.79
N HIS A 92 9.02 3.19 -14.75
CA HIS A 92 10.20 3.87 -14.20
C HIS A 92 10.46 3.49 -12.73
N ASN A 93 11.74 3.61 -12.33
CA ASN A 93 12.23 3.24 -10.99
C ASN A 93 12.70 4.47 -10.20
N ASP A 94 12.11 5.66 -10.44
CA ASP A 94 12.50 6.86 -9.73
C ASP A 94 12.15 6.76 -8.24
N HIS A 95 13.17 6.69 -7.40
CA HIS A 95 13.03 6.53 -5.95
C HIS A 95 12.27 7.69 -5.30
N SER A 96 12.35 8.90 -5.86
CA SER A 96 11.65 10.06 -5.31
C SER A 96 10.14 9.97 -5.56
N VAL A 97 9.75 9.49 -6.75
CA VAL A 97 8.35 9.24 -7.11
C VAL A 97 7.79 8.10 -6.26
N ILE A 98 8.52 7.00 -6.14
CA ILE A 98 8.11 5.84 -5.33
C ILE A 98 7.87 6.28 -3.88
N SER A 99 8.87 6.93 -3.26
CA SER A 99 8.76 7.41 -1.88
C SER A 99 7.55 8.32 -1.68
N ARG A 100 7.32 9.25 -2.62
CA ARG A 100 6.16 10.15 -2.59
C ARG A 100 4.83 9.40 -2.68
N MET A 101 4.72 8.41 -3.58
CA MET A 101 3.48 7.62 -3.72
C MET A 101 3.18 6.83 -2.46
N MET A 102 4.19 6.21 -1.88
CA MET A 102 4.07 5.47 -0.63
C MET A 102 3.67 6.40 0.54
N GLU A 103 4.22 7.63 0.62
CA GLU A 103 3.83 8.64 1.61
C GLU A 103 2.37 9.10 1.46
N ILE A 104 1.88 9.25 0.22
CA ILE A 104 0.48 9.62 -0.04
C ILE A 104 -0.48 8.53 0.38
N GLY A 105 -0.06 7.26 0.32
CA GLY A 105 -0.89 6.15 0.77
C GLY A 105 -0.97 4.97 -0.19
N ALA A 106 -0.10 4.89 -1.20
CA ALA A 106 0.04 3.66 -1.96
C ALA A 106 0.40 2.50 -1.03
N ASN A 107 -0.18 1.34 -1.28
CA ASN A 107 0.05 0.13 -0.49
C ASN A 107 1.23 -0.69 -1.04
N SER A 108 1.57 -0.48 -2.31
CA SER A 108 2.75 -1.03 -2.96
C SER A 108 3.09 -0.26 -4.23
N TYR A 109 4.27 -0.55 -4.78
CA TYR A 109 4.74 -0.04 -6.06
C TYR A 109 5.46 -1.15 -6.82
N LEU A 110 5.03 -1.40 -8.05
CA LEU A 110 5.62 -2.38 -8.95
C LEU A 110 6.03 -1.72 -10.27
N THR A 111 7.04 -2.25 -10.92
CA THR A 111 7.30 -1.93 -12.32
C THR A 111 6.39 -2.73 -13.22
N LYS A 112 6.02 -2.22 -14.39
CA LYS A 112 5.26 -2.96 -15.40
C LYS A 112 6.04 -4.17 -15.96
N GLU A 113 7.35 -4.20 -15.73
CA GLU A 113 8.22 -5.35 -16.05
C GLU A 113 8.13 -6.48 -15.00
N SER A 114 7.49 -6.22 -13.86
CA SER A 114 7.25 -7.25 -12.85
C SER A 114 6.41 -8.37 -13.44
N GLY A 115 6.86 -9.61 -13.26
CA GLY A 115 6.14 -10.78 -13.75
C GLY A 115 4.75 -10.93 -13.10
N SER A 116 3.89 -11.69 -13.74
CA SER A 116 2.51 -11.94 -13.29
C SER A 116 2.43 -12.52 -11.87
N GLU A 117 3.39 -13.34 -11.48
CA GLU A 117 3.46 -13.90 -10.12
C GLU A 117 3.67 -12.78 -9.08
N MET A 118 4.57 -11.83 -9.34
CA MET A 118 4.80 -10.71 -8.42
C MET A 118 3.58 -9.81 -8.30
N ILE A 119 2.83 -9.59 -9.39
CA ILE A 119 1.57 -8.83 -9.35
C ILE A 119 0.54 -9.57 -8.48
N TYR A 120 0.43 -10.89 -8.66
CA TYR A 120 -0.46 -11.73 -7.85
C TYR A 120 -0.08 -11.71 -6.37
N ASP A 121 1.19 -11.92 -6.05
CA ASP A 121 1.70 -11.90 -4.67
C ASP A 121 1.48 -10.54 -4.01
N ALA A 122 1.72 -9.45 -4.74
CA ALA A 122 1.48 -8.10 -4.26
C ALA A 122 -0.01 -7.86 -3.96
N ILE A 123 -0.93 -8.32 -4.82
CA ILE A 123 -2.37 -8.20 -4.60
C ILE A 123 -2.77 -8.93 -3.32
N LYS A 124 -2.33 -10.17 -3.14
CA LYS A 124 -2.65 -10.98 -1.95
C LYS A 124 -2.08 -10.33 -0.68
N THR A 125 -0.80 -10.01 -0.71
CA THR A 125 -0.13 -9.45 0.47
C THR A 125 -0.74 -8.11 0.87
N VAL A 126 -1.03 -7.23 -0.11
CA VAL A 126 -1.67 -5.94 0.16
C VAL A 126 -3.09 -6.12 0.71
N TYR A 127 -3.84 -7.11 0.22
CA TYR A 127 -5.17 -7.42 0.73
C TYR A 127 -5.13 -7.93 2.17
N GLU A 128 -4.20 -8.84 2.49
CA GLU A 128 -4.08 -9.49 3.80
C GLU A 128 -3.35 -8.63 4.84
N GLN A 129 -2.31 -7.88 4.43
CA GLN A 129 -1.36 -7.21 5.32
C GLN A 129 -1.35 -5.68 5.19
N ASP A 130 -2.17 -5.11 4.29
CA ASP A 130 -2.25 -3.68 3.95
C ASP A 130 -1.11 -3.14 3.08
N PHE A 131 0.04 -3.76 3.01
CA PHE A 131 1.17 -3.28 2.21
C PHE A 131 2.03 -4.44 1.72
N PHE A 132 2.74 -4.19 0.63
CA PHE A 132 3.75 -5.08 0.08
C PHE A 132 4.99 -4.25 -0.25
N PHE A 133 6.09 -4.52 0.43
CA PHE A 133 7.38 -3.93 0.15
C PHE A 133 8.25 -4.91 -0.63
N ASN A 134 8.81 -4.44 -1.73
CA ASN A 134 9.83 -5.14 -2.50
C ASN A 134 11.15 -4.37 -2.41
N ASP A 135 12.23 -4.92 -2.97
CA ASP A 135 13.54 -4.28 -2.95
C ASP A 135 13.52 -2.84 -3.49
N LEU A 136 12.68 -2.57 -4.47
CA LEU A 136 12.54 -1.25 -5.07
C LEU A 136 11.91 -0.25 -4.10
N THR A 137 10.81 -0.62 -3.46
CA THR A 137 10.14 0.21 -2.47
C THR A 137 11.01 0.42 -1.24
N ASN A 138 11.68 -0.63 -0.76
CA ASN A 138 12.60 -0.54 0.37
C ASN A 138 13.75 0.43 0.09
N LYS A 139 14.42 0.31 -1.07
CA LYS A 139 15.50 1.23 -1.49
C LYS A 139 14.99 2.68 -1.63
N ALA A 140 13.81 2.87 -2.21
CA ALA A 140 13.21 4.20 -2.38
C ALA A 140 12.89 4.86 -1.03
N LEU A 141 12.29 4.13 -0.09
CA LEU A 141 11.99 4.64 1.24
C LEU A 141 13.28 5.00 2.01
N LEU A 142 14.31 4.16 1.94
CA LEU A 142 15.61 4.44 2.56
C LEU A 142 16.32 5.65 1.92
N SER A 143 16.26 5.82 0.60
CA SER A 143 16.84 6.98 -0.08
C SER A 143 16.10 8.27 0.26
N GLY A 144 14.77 8.23 0.37
CA GLY A 144 13.96 9.36 0.83
C GLY A 144 14.31 9.84 2.25
N LEU A 145 14.76 8.92 3.12
CA LEU A 145 15.26 9.26 4.45
C LEU A 145 16.58 10.05 4.42
N ARG A 146 17.47 9.73 3.46
CA ARG A 146 18.78 10.42 3.32
C ARG A 146 18.63 11.85 2.79
N THR A 147 17.74 12.06 1.83
CA THR A 147 17.51 13.39 1.21
C THR A 147 16.80 14.35 2.16
N LYS A 148 15.90 13.88 3.02
CA LYS A 148 15.20 14.71 4.01
C LYS A 148 16.05 15.08 5.24
N ARG A 149 17.23 14.48 5.45
CA ARG A 149 18.18 14.92 6.50
C ARG A 149 18.82 16.28 6.23
N THR A 150 18.77 16.78 4.98
CA THR A 150 19.33 18.09 4.58
C THR A 150 18.33 19.22 4.55
N SER A 151 17.03 18.94 4.69
CA SER A 151 15.99 19.96 4.85
C SER A 151 15.34 19.77 6.22
N GLU A 152 15.61 20.72 7.11
CA GLU A 152 14.98 20.86 8.42
C GLU A 152 13.45 20.95 8.27
N SER A 153 12.76 19.81 8.28
CA SER A 153 11.36 19.77 8.68
C SER A 153 11.31 19.07 10.01
N SER A 154 11.14 19.88 11.05
CA SER A 154 10.93 19.55 12.43
C SER A 154 9.97 18.36 12.56
N MET A 155 10.53 17.21 12.98
CA MET A 155 9.68 16.18 13.57
C MET A 155 9.06 16.78 14.83
N PRO A 156 7.79 16.50 15.14
CA PRO A 156 7.27 16.81 16.45
C PRO A 156 8.15 16.06 17.48
N SER A 157 8.98 16.79 18.18
CA SER A 157 9.93 16.26 19.18
C SER A 157 9.23 15.67 20.42
N ASP A 158 7.90 15.63 20.45
CA ASP A 158 7.11 15.32 21.62
C ASP A 158 6.06 14.22 21.40
N VAL A 159 6.28 13.32 20.43
CA VAL A 159 5.37 12.18 20.24
C VAL A 159 5.66 11.11 21.26
N GLN A 160 4.89 11.10 22.34
CA GLN A 160 4.95 10.01 23.32
C GLN A 160 4.16 8.80 22.81
N LEU A 161 4.88 7.77 22.41
CA LEU A 161 4.33 6.45 22.12
C LEU A 161 4.41 5.59 23.38
N THR A 162 3.34 4.84 23.65
CA THR A 162 3.36 3.82 24.71
C THR A 162 4.17 2.61 24.29
N ASP A 163 4.64 1.79 25.23
CA ASP A 163 5.40 0.56 24.94
C ASP A 163 4.63 -0.37 23.99
N LYS A 164 3.31 -0.45 24.17
CA LYS A 164 2.44 -1.25 23.28
C LYS A 164 2.37 -0.70 21.86
N GLU A 165 2.30 0.62 21.70
CA GLU A 165 2.32 1.29 20.40
C GLU A 165 3.68 1.10 19.71
N ILE A 166 4.79 1.16 20.46
CA ILE A 166 6.15 0.89 19.97
C ILE A 166 6.27 -0.58 19.51
N THR A 167 5.79 -1.53 20.32
CA THR A 167 5.83 -2.94 19.98
C THR A 167 5.08 -3.23 18.68
N ILE A 168 3.85 -2.71 18.55
CA ILE A 168 3.06 -2.88 17.33
C ILE A 168 3.77 -2.25 16.13
N LEU A 169 4.34 -1.05 16.29
CA LEU A 169 5.06 -0.37 15.23
C LEU A 169 6.31 -1.16 14.77
N LYS A 170 7.04 -1.79 15.69
CA LYS A 170 8.17 -2.67 15.37
C LYS A 170 7.72 -3.90 14.59
N LEU A 171 6.67 -4.58 15.06
CA LEU A 171 6.12 -5.75 14.36
C LEU A 171 5.61 -5.42 12.96
N MET A 172 5.08 -4.21 12.76
CA MET A 172 4.73 -3.70 11.43
C MET A 172 5.96 -3.54 10.52
N CYS A 173 7.07 -3.07 11.07
CA CYS A 173 8.33 -2.96 10.33
C CYS A 173 8.95 -4.33 10.01
N GLU A 174 8.59 -5.37 10.75
CA GLU A 174 8.94 -6.77 10.49
C GLU A 174 7.98 -7.46 9.50
N GLU A 175 7.18 -6.69 8.77
CA GLU A 175 6.22 -7.17 7.77
C GLU A 175 5.17 -8.17 8.32
N LYS A 176 4.88 -8.12 9.63
CA LYS A 176 3.84 -8.94 10.24
C LYS A 176 2.44 -8.46 9.82
N SER A 177 1.59 -9.40 9.46
CA SER A 177 0.18 -9.13 9.18
C SER A 177 -0.56 -8.64 10.42
N THR A 178 -1.68 -7.94 10.23
CA THR A 178 -2.54 -7.49 11.33
C THR A 178 -2.95 -8.65 12.26
N LYS A 179 -3.17 -9.85 11.69
CA LYS A 179 -3.54 -11.05 12.43
C LYS A 179 -2.38 -11.58 13.28
N GLU A 180 -1.19 -11.70 12.69
CA GLU A 180 0.03 -12.11 13.42
C GLU A 180 0.37 -11.12 14.53
N ILE A 181 0.27 -9.82 14.28
CA ILE A 181 0.46 -8.78 15.30
C ILE A 181 -0.55 -8.98 16.43
N ALA A 182 -1.83 -9.18 16.10
CA ALA A 182 -2.90 -9.39 17.06
C ALA A 182 -2.62 -10.60 17.96
N ASP A 183 -2.19 -11.72 17.37
CA ASP A 183 -1.81 -12.93 18.10
C ASP A 183 -0.61 -12.71 19.02
N ILE A 184 0.43 -11.98 18.55
CA ILE A 184 1.65 -11.71 19.34
C ILE A 184 1.38 -10.79 20.54
N VAL A 185 0.53 -9.76 20.36
CA VAL A 185 0.27 -8.76 21.41
C VAL A 185 -0.98 -9.05 22.22
N ASP A 186 -1.62 -10.20 22.01
CA ASP A 186 -2.87 -10.65 22.67
C ASP A 186 -4.00 -9.61 22.54
N LEU A 187 -4.30 -9.23 21.30
CA LEU A 187 -5.37 -8.30 20.93
C LEU A 187 -6.23 -8.85 19.80
N SER A 188 -7.40 -8.23 19.55
CA SER A 188 -8.14 -8.49 18.32
C SER A 188 -7.50 -7.78 17.13
N PRO A 189 -7.62 -8.32 15.90
CA PRO A 189 -7.18 -7.62 14.67
C PRO A 189 -7.77 -6.21 14.56
N ARG A 190 -9.04 -6.03 14.92
CA ARG A 190 -9.72 -4.73 14.94
C ARG A 190 -9.06 -3.74 15.91
N THR A 191 -8.60 -4.23 17.05
CA THR A 191 -7.88 -3.39 18.03
C THR A 191 -6.51 -2.96 17.48
N VAL A 192 -5.81 -3.86 16.79
CA VAL A 192 -4.53 -3.55 16.14
C VAL A 192 -4.73 -2.48 15.06
N GLU A 193 -5.77 -2.58 14.22
CA GLU A 193 -6.11 -1.55 13.24
C GLU A 193 -6.38 -0.19 13.88
N ALA A 194 -7.15 -0.15 14.96
CA ALA A 194 -7.42 1.09 15.69
C ALA A 194 -6.13 1.72 16.26
N ILE A 195 -5.18 0.90 16.74
CA ILE A 195 -3.88 1.38 17.21
C ILE A 195 -3.04 1.90 16.03
N ARG A 196 -3.06 1.25 14.87
CA ARG A 196 -2.39 1.72 13.65
C ARG A 196 -2.90 3.10 13.21
N ASP A 197 -4.22 3.32 13.24
CA ASP A 197 -4.80 4.62 12.90
C ASP A 197 -4.42 5.69 13.93
N LYS A 198 -4.41 5.34 15.21
CA LYS A 198 -3.94 6.22 16.28
C LYS A 198 -2.45 6.55 16.12
N LEU A 199 -1.61 5.59 15.74
CA LEU A 199 -0.20 5.80 15.43
C LEU A 199 -0.03 6.80 14.28
N LYS A 200 -0.77 6.63 13.17
CA LYS A 200 -0.76 7.61 12.06
C LYS A 200 -1.09 9.01 12.55
N THR A 201 -2.13 9.14 13.35
CA THR A 201 -2.55 10.44 13.91
C THR A 201 -1.47 11.05 14.82
N LYS A 202 -0.91 10.27 15.75
CA LYS A 202 0.13 10.74 16.68
C LYS A 202 1.41 11.17 15.97
N THR A 203 1.84 10.39 14.95
CA THR A 203 3.08 10.63 14.21
C THR A 203 2.91 11.63 13.06
N GLY A 204 1.68 12.06 12.76
CA GLY A 204 1.37 12.94 11.64
C GLY A 204 1.55 12.25 10.28
N THR A 205 1.64 10.92 10.24
CA THR A 205 1.78 10.16 9.00
C THR A 205 0.42 9.79 8.42
N LYS A 206 0.36 9.63 7.10
CA LYS A 206 -0.90 9.33 6.38
C LYS A 206 -0.98 7.88 5.87
N SER A 207 0.15 7.17 5.90
CA SER A 207 0.27 5.85 5.31
C SER A 207 1.08 4.90 6.20
N MET A 208 1.02 3.60 5.86
CA MET A 208 1.87 2.59 6.48
C MET A 208 3.34 2.86 6.20
N ALA A 209 3.70 3.17 4.96
CA ALA A 209 5.07 3.55 4.59
C ALA A 209 5.55 4.76 5.41
N GLY A 210 4.67 5.75 5.64
CA GLY A 210 4.95 6.88 6.52
C GLY A 210 5.26 6.45 7.96
N LEU A 211 4.54 5.47 8.51
CA LEU A 211 4.82 4.91 9.84
C LEU A 211 6.15 4.18 9.89
N VAL A 212 6.47 3.36 8.88
CA VAL A 212 7.77 2.69 8.77
C VAL A 212 8.90 3.72 8.71
N MET A 213 8.76 4.75 7.86
CA MET A 213 9.73 5.84 7.78
C MET A 213 9.88 6.59 9.11
N TYR A 214 8.78 6.80 9.84
CA TYR A 214 8.82 7.38 11.17
C TYR A 214 9.61 6.51 12.14
N ALA A 215 9.34 5.20 12.19
CA ALA A 215 10.00 4.26 13.08
C ALA A 215 11.53 4.23 12.85
N VAL A 216 11.96 4.21 11.60
CA VAL A 216 13.38 4.26 11.24
C VAL A 216 14.03 5.59 11.65
N LYS A 217 13.36 6.74 11.38
CA LYS A 217 13.86 8.07 11.79
C LYS A 217 13.95 8.24 13.30
N ALA A 218 13.01 7.68 14.04
CA ALA A 218 12.97 7.71 15.49
C ALA A 218 13.95 6.71 16.14
N GLY A 219 14.70 5.92 15.35
CA GLY A 219 15.63 4.90 15.86
C GLY A 219 14.94 3.75 16.58
N LEU A 220 13.66 3.53 16.31
CA LEU A 220 12.87 2.45 16.94
C LEU A 220 13.14 1.09 16.30
N VAL A 221 13.69 1.08 15.08
CA VAL A 221 14.00 -0.11 14.28
C VAL A 221 15.40 0.06 13.68
N GLU A 222 16.24 -0.98 13.80
CA GLU A 222 17.56 -1.01 13.16
C GLU A 222 17.45 -1.22 11.65
N GLN A 223 18.37 -0.58 10.91
CA GLN A 223 18.49 -0.79 9.46
C GLN A 223 19.26 -2.10 9.24
N HIS A 224 18.57 -3.12 8.76
CA HIS A 224 19.22 -4.33 8.24
C HIS A 224 19.57 -4.18 6.75
#